data_ee812466faf4f40d9118ba0330fa5aea
#
_entry.id   ee812466faf4f40d9118ba0330fa5aea
#
_cell.length_a   1.000
_cell.length_b   1.000
_cell.length_c   1.000
_cell.angle_alpha   90.00
_cell.angle_beta   90.00
_cell.angle_gamma   90.00
#
_symmetry.space_group_name_H-M   'P 1'
#
loop_
_entity.id
_entity.type
_entity.pdbx_description
1 polymer ?
#
loop_
_entity_poly.entity_id
_entity_poly.type
_entity_poly.pdbx_seq_one_letter_code
_entity_poly.pdbx_strand_id
1 'polypeptide(L)'
;KDLYSFHRDEKDFDEYYDAMINAYYNVFKRCNLDAILTEASGGPFSKFSHEFQVLTENGEDEIIYCPGGDFAQNAEIAKVKEGKQCDLGHGPLKRAKTIEVGNIFPLKTRFSDAFGLTYKGKDGKQKPVIMGCYGLGVSRLMGAIVEVHSDDRGITWPKEVAPFDVHMVHIKDSATEPWAKKVYEELTSKGIEVLWDDRE
;
A
#
# COMPACT_ATOMS: atom_id res chain seq x y z
N LYS A 1 5.66 5.11 6.72
CA LYS A 1 5.21 5.61 8.04
C LYS A 1 4.78 4.44 8.90
N ASP A 2 5.00 4.59 10.20
CA ASP A 2 4.64 3.60 11.21
C ASP A 2 3.53 4.13 12.08
N LEU A 3 2.57 3.26 12.40
CA LEU A 3 1.50 3.52 13.34
C LEU A 3 1.42 2.36 14.33
N TYR A 4 1.20 2.66 15.59
CA TYR A 4 0.94 1.68 16.64
C TYR A 4 -0.41 1.95 17.26
N SER A 5 -1.15 0.89 17.55
CA SER A 5 -2.42 0.96 18.25
C SER A 5 -2.36 0.19 19.58
N PHE A 6 -3.16 0.63 20.54
CA PHE A 6 -3.17 0.10 21.89
C PHE A 6 -4.61 -0.09 22.35
N HIS A 7 -4.96 -1.31 22.71
CA HIS A 7 -6.34 -1.72 22.94
C HIS A 7 -6.51 -2.40 24.29
N ARG A 8 -7.72 -2.28 24.83
CA ARG A 8 -8.08 -2.88 26.12
C ARG A 8 -8.50 -4.34 26.00
N ASP A 9 -9.02 -4.77 24.84
CA ASP A 9 -9.47 -6.12 24.61
C ASP A 9 -9.35 -6.51 23.13
N GLU A 10 -9.51 -7.82 22.86
CA GLU A 10 -9.37 -8.37 21.51
C GLU A 10 -10.39 -7.80 20.54
N LYS A 11 -11.63 -7.59 21.00
CA LYS A 11 -12.69 -7.04 20.15
C LYS A 11 -12.35 -5.63 19.66
N ASP A 12 -11.91 -4.75 20.56
CA ASP A 12 -11.48 -3.39 20.24
C ASP A 12 -10.29 -3.40 19.27
N PHE A 13 -9.36 -4.35 19.46
CA PHE A 13 -8.24 -4.55 18.54
C PHE A 13 -8.71 -5.01 17.15
N ASP A 14 -9.56 -6.04 17.07
CA ASP A 14 -9.98 -6.64 15.80
C ASP A 14 -10.78 -5.63 14.96
N GLU A 15 -11.68 -4.85 15.59
CA GLU A 15 -12.43 -3.78 14.92
C GLU A 15 -11.49 -2.70 14.36
N TYR A 16 -10.43 -2.33 15.08
CA TYR A 16 -9.45 -1.37 14.62
C TYR A 16 -8.55 -1.95 13.51
N TYR A 17 -8.16 -3.21 13.63
CA TYR A 17 -7.35 -3.92 12.64
C TYR A 17 -8.06 -3.97 11.29
N ASP A 18 -9.33 -4.32 11.26
CA ASP A 18 -10.17 -4.31 10.06
C ASP A 18 -10.32 -2.90 9.47
N ALA A 19 -10.49 -1.89 10.32
CA ALA A 19 -10.53 -0.50 9.89
C ALA A 19 -9.20 -0.07 9.23
N MET A 20 -8.08 -0.54 9.73
CA MET A 20 -6.76 -0.28 9.15
C MET A 20 -6.57 -0.98 7.80
N ILE A 21 -7.03 -2.23 7.63
CA ILE A 21 -7.06 -2.90 6.33
C ILE A 21 -7.78 -2.03 5.30
N ASN A 22 -8.96 -1.54 5.64
CA ASN A 22 -9.74 -0.66 4.75
C ASN A 22 -9.04 0.68 4.47
N ALA A 23 -8.37 1.26 5.47
CA ALA A 23 -7.59 2.49 5.29
C ALA A 23 -6.43 2.28 4.29
N TYR A 24 -5.72 1.15 4.39
CA TYR A 24 -4.65 0.80 3.46
C TYR A 24 -5.17 0.60 2.03
N TYR A 25 -6.27 -0.12 1.84
CA TYR A 25 -6.91 -0.24 0.54
C TYR A 25 -7.29 1.11 -0.07
N ASN A 26 -7.77 2.05 0.74
CA ASN A 26 -8.08 3.41 0.29
C ASN A 26 -6.82 4.16 -0.16
N VAL A 27 -5.68 3.99 0.54
CA VAL A 27 -4.39 4.57 0.13
C VAL A 27 -3.98 4.01 -1.22
N PHE A 28 -3.95 2.67 -1.38
CA PHE A 28 -3.50 2.03 -2.61
C PHE A 28 -4.42 2.35 -3.78
N LYS A 29 -5.73 2.36 -3.57
CA LYS A 29 -6.71 2.78 -4.59
C LYS A 29 -6.46 4.21 -5.08
N ARG A 30 -6.14 5.15 -4.18
CA ARG A 30 -5.78 6.53 -4.56
C ARG A 30 -4.47 6.59 -5.34
N CYS A 31 -3.56 5.65 -5.10
CA CYS A 31 -2.33 5.48 -5.86
C CYS A 31 -2.52 4.66 -7.16
N ASN A 32 -3.77 4.28 -7.47
CA ASN A 32 -4.12 3.42 -8.60
C ASN A 32 -3.36 2.07 -8.59
N LEU A 33 -3.18 1.50 -7.40
CA LEU A 33 -2.54 0.19 -7.18
C LEU A 33 -3.59 -0.82 -6.73
N ASP A 34 -3.66 -1.95 -7.42
CA ASP A 34 -4.48 -3.10 -7.04
C ASP A 34 -3.70 -3.99 -6.06
N ALA A 35 -3.78 -3.64 -4.78
CA ALA A 35 -3.09 -4.38 -3.72
C ALA A 35 -3.94 -5.58 -3.24
N ILE A 36 -3.27 -6.71 -3.06
CA ILE A 36 -3.83 -7.96 -2.57
C ILE A 36 -3.43 -8.15 -1.11
N LEU A 37 -4.41 -8.27 -0.21
CA LEU A 37 -4.15 -8.61 1.19
C LEU A 37 -3.67 -10.06 1.27
N THR A 38 -2.45 -10.26 1.75
CA THR A 38 -1.74 -11.52 1.72
C THR A 38 -1.34 -11.93 3.13
N GLU A 39 -1.67 -13.15 3.54
CA GLU A 39 -1.11 -13.72 4.76
C GLU A 39 0.39 -13.96 4.59
N ALA A 40 1.18 -13.56 5.57
CA ALA A 40 2.62 -13.70 5.56
C ALA A 40 3.19 -14.07 6.93
N SER A 41 4.47 -14.36 7.00
CA SER A 41 5.17 -14.59 8.25
C SER A 41 5.24 -13.30 9.06
N GLY A 42 4.87 -13.34 10.32
CA GLY A 42 5.06 -12.22 11.25
C GLY A 42 6.49 -12.03 11.71
N GLY A 43 7.39 -12.90 11.31
CA GLY A 43 8.81 -12.87 11.65
C GLY A 43 9.05 -12.73 13.16
N PRO A 44 9.90 -11.78 13.59
CA PRO A 44 10.15 -11.53 15.00
C PRO A 44 9.02 -10.78 15.72
N PHE A 45 8.02 -10.27 15.03
CA PHE A 45 7.00 -9.39 15.60
C PHE A 45 5.74 -10.11 16.06
N SER A 46 5.25 -11.09 15.29
CA SER A 46 4.02 -11.82 15.56
C SER A 46 4.06 -13.23 14.95
N LYS A 47 3.03 -14.05 15.21
CA LYS A 47 2.93 -15.39 14.62
C LYS A 47 2.66 -15.34 13.12
N PHE A 48 1.95 -14.31 12.66
CA PHE A 48 1.64 -14.01 11.27
C PHE A 48 1.54 -12.50 11.09
N SER A 49 1.57 -12.05 9.85
CA SER A 49 1.25 -10.68 9.45
C SER A 49 0.32 -10.71 8.24
N HIS A 50 -0.22 -9.54 7.92
CA HIS A 50 -0.81 -9.32 6.61
C HIS A 50 0.03 -8.30 5.85
N GLU A 51 0.35 -8.65 4.63
CA GLU A 51 1.04 -7.80 3.67
C GLU A 51 0.07 -7.35 2.59
N PHE A 52 0.30 -6.17 2.06
CA PHE A 52 -0.37 -5.71 0.86
C PHE A 52 0.59 -5.86 -0.30
N GLN A 53 0.27 -6.77 -1.23
CA GLN A 53 1.13 -7.17 -2.33
C GLN A 53 0.55 -6.68 -3.65
N VAL A 54 1.37 -6.09 -4.51
CA VAL A 54 1.01 -5.63 -5.86
C VAL A 54 1.70 -6.51 -6.89
N LEU A 55 0.93 -7.01 -7.86
CA LEU A 55 1.46 -7.87 -8.92
C LEU A 55 2.42 -7.11 -9.83
N THR A 56 3.61 -7.67 -10.06
CA THR A 56 4.61 -7.17 -11.00
C THR A 56 5.62 -8.24 -11.37
N GLU A 57 6.14 -8.20 -12.58
CA GLU A 57 7.17 -9.15 -13.05
C GLU A 57 8.54 -8.96 -12.37
N ASN A 58 8.81 -7.76 -11.86
CA ASN A 58 10.08 -7.40 -11.21
C ASN A 58 10.01 -7.44 -9.67
N GLY A 59 8.95 -8.03 -9.10
CA GLY A 59 8.77 -8.14 -7.66
C GLY A 59 9.80 -9.03 -6.98
N GLU A 60 10.13 -8.70 -5.73
CA GLU A 60 11.02 -9.49 -4.87
C GLU A 60 10.31 -10.62 -4.14
N ASP A 61 8.98 -10.54 -4.00
CA ASP A 61 8.15 -11.55 -3.35
C ASP A 61 7.40 -12.42 -4.35
N GLU A 62 6.89 -13.55 -3.86
CA GLU A 62 5.97 -14.41 -4.58
C GLU A 62 4.76 -14.74 -3.69
N ILE A 63 3.58 -14.72 -4.29
CA ILE A 63 2.35 -15.12 -3.61
C ILE A 63 1.62 -16.24 -4.35
N ILE A 64 0.85 -17.01 -3.59
CA ILE A 64 -0.18 -17.90 -4.14
C ILE A 64 -1.52 -17.29 -3.79
N TYR A 65 -2.30 -16.96 -4.81
CA TYR A 65 -3.53 -16.19 -4.64
C TYR A 65 -4.69 -16.72 -5.48
N CYS A 66 -5.90 -16.39 -5.03
CA CYS A 66 -7.13 -16.63 -5.78
C CYS A 66 -7.43 -15.42 -6.68
N PRO A 67 -7.63 -15.60 -8.00
CA PRO A 67 -8.00 -14.50 -8.89
C PRO A 67 -9.32 -13.79 -8.51
N GLY A 68 -10.20 -14.46 -7.73
CA GLY A 68 -11.41 -13.86 -7.17
C GLY A 68 -11.19 -12.98 -5.94
N GLY A 69 -9.96 -12.90 -5.40
CA GLY A 69 -9.61 -11.99 -4.31
C GLY A 69 -9.79 -12.53 -2.89
N ASP A 70 -10.28 -13.76 -2.73
CA ASP A 70 -10.68 -14.28 -1.41
C ASP A 70 -9.56 -14.97 -0.62
N PHE A 71 -8.40 -15.15 -1.25
CA PHE A 71 -7.28 -15.87 -0.67
C PHE A 71 -5.97 -15.39 -1.27
N ALA A 72 -4.99 -15.10 -0.42
CA ALA A 72 -3.60 -14.95 -0.82
C ALA A 72 -2.66 -15.30 0.36
N GLN A 73 -1.59 -16.02 0.06
CA GLN A 73 -0.51 -16.34 1.00
C GLN A 73 0.84 -16.09 0.36
N ASN A 74 1.76 -15.49 1.10
CA ASN A 74 3.16 -15.42 0.70
C ASN A 74 3.71 -16.85 0.51
N ALA A 75 4.44 -17.06 -0.56
CA ALA A 75 4.92 -18.40 -0.96
C ALA A 75 5.78 -19.07 0.13
N GLU A 76 6.44 -18.29 0.99
CA GLU A 76 7.25 -18.80 2.09
C GLU A 76 6.44 -19.59 3.13
N ILE A 77 5.19 -19.20 3.34
CA ILE A 77 4.30 -19.83 4.33
C ILE A 77 3.15 -20.62 3.71
N ALA A 78 3.02 -20.59 2.38
CA ALA A 78 1.89 -21.17 1.68
C ALA A 78 1.78 -22.68 1.92
N LYS A 79 0.62 -23.12 2.41
CA LYS A 79 0.27 -24.53 2.59
C LYS A 79 -0.42 -25.13 1.37
N VAL A 80 -0.73 -24.30 0.39
CA VAL A 80 -1.41 -24.65 -0.86
C VAL A 80 -0.44 -24.51 -2.02
N LYS A 81 -0.76 -25.19 -3.12
CA LYS A 81 0.05 -25.11 -4.35
C LYS A 81 -0.73 -24.42 -5.44
N GLU A 82 0.00 -23.80 -6.35
CA GLU A 82 -0.54 -23.33 -7.63
C GLU A 82 -1.32 -24.44 -8.33
N GLY A 83 -2.43 -24.06 -8.98
CA GLY A 83 -3.32 -25.00 -9.68
C GLY A 83 -4.37 -25.67 -8.77
N LYS A 84 -4.27 -25.61 -7.44
CA LYS A 84 -5.34 -26.06 -6.55
C LYS A 84 -6.59 -25.22 -6.81
N GLN A 85 -7.78 -25.85 -6.89
CA GLN A 85 -9.03 -25.11 -7.02
C GLN A 85 -9.30 -24.27 -5.77
N CYS A 86 -9.74 -23.03 -5.98
CA CYS A 86 -10.20 -22.17 -4.91
C CYS A 86 -11.45 -22.78 -4.26
N ASP A 87 -11.49 -22.80 -2.94
CA ASP A 87 -12.59 -23.41 -2.17
C ASP A 87 -13.94 -22.70 -2.39
N LEU A 88 -13.92 -21.44 -2.91
CA LEU A 88 -15.11 -20.66 -3.28
C LEU A 88 -15.46 -20.76 -4.79
N GLY A 89 -14.74 -21.58 -5.55
CA GLY A 89 -15.08 -21.84 -6.95
C GLY A 89 -14.63 -20.81 -7.97
N HIS A 90 -13.71 -19.88 -7.61
CA HIS A 90 -13.19 -18.84 -8.49
C HIS A 90 -12.11 -19.33 -9.48
N GLY A 91 -11.96 -20.65 -9.62
CA GLY A 91 -10.94 -21.25 -10.48
C GLY A 91 -9.65 -21.63 -9.75
N PRO A 92 -8.60 -22.01 -10.49
CA PRO A 92 -7.35 -22.46 -9.87
C PRO A 92 -6.56 -21.30 -9.27
N LEU A 93 -5.92 -21.56 -8.14
CA LEU A 93 -4.97 -20.64 -7.51
C LEU A 93 -3.79 -20.39 -8.46
N LYS A 94 -3.33 -19.17 -8.49
CA LYS A 94 -2.19 -18.72 -9.31
C LYS A 94 -0.99 -18.39 -8.42
N ARG A 95 0.19 -18.49 -8.98
CA ARG A 95 1.43 -17.98 -8.42
C ARG A 95 1.87 -16.76 -9.22
N ALA A 96 2.32 -15.72 -8.54
CA ALA A 96 2.81 -14.51 -9.19
C ALA A 96 3.88 -13.83 -8.33
N LYS A 97 4.76 -13.08 -9.00
CA LYS A 97 5.68 -12.15 -8.37
C LYS A 97 4.96 -10.89 -7.95
N THR A 98 5.41 -10.31 -6.84
CA THR A 98 4.77 -9.14 -6.23
C THR A 98 5.80 -8.22 -5.57
N ILE A 99 5.37 -6.96 -5.37
CA ILE A 99 6.05 -5.99 -4.48
C ILE A 99 5.17 -5.79 -3.25
N GLU A 100 5.76 -5.93 -2.05
CA GLU A 100 5.12 -5.54 -0.79
C GLU A 100 5.03 -4.02 -0.70
N VAL A 101 3.83 -3.47 -0.58
CA VAL A 101 3.58 -2.02 -0.47
C VAL A 101 3.13 -1.57 0.92
N GLY A 102 2.83 -2.49 1.80
CA GLY A 102 2.50 -2.22 3.19
C GLY A 102 2.39 -3.51 4.00
N ASN A 103 2.57 -3.40 5.31
CA ASN A 103 2.51 -4.53 6.22
C ASN A 103 1.83 -4.15 7.53
N ILE A 104 1.03 -5.06 8.07
CA ILE A 104 0.33 -4.88 9.34
C ILE A 104 0.48 -6.12 10.21
N PHE A 105 0.79 -5.89 11.50
CA PHE A 105 1.14 -6.93 12.45
C PHE A 105 0.17 -6.95 13.64
N PRO A 106 -0.51 -8.07 13.91
CA PRO A 106 -1.24 -8.27 15.16
C PRO A 106 -0.25 -8.62 16.29
N LEU A 107 0.37 -7.61 16.89
CA LEU A 107 1.38 -7.78 17.94
C LEU A 107 0.79 -8.44 19.21
N LYS A 108 -0.52 -8.23 19.43
CA LYS A 108 -1.25 -8.73 20.60
C LYS A 108 -0.54 -8.30 21.90
N THR A 109 -0.24 -9.24 22.80
CA THR A 109 0.43 -8.92 24.07
C THR A 109 1.94 -9.14 24.06
N ARG A 110 2.53 -9.52 22.92
CA ARG A 110 3.95 -9.90 22.83
C ARG A 110 4.89 -8.86 23.45
N PHE A 111 4.70 -7.59 23.11
CA PHE A 111 5.56 -6.51 23.61
C PHE A 111 5.06 -5.96 24.94
N SER A 112 3.76 -5.85 25.15
CA SER A 112 3.19 -5.40 26.41
C SER A 112 3.56 -6.35 27.56
N ASP A 113 3.56 -7.66 27.36
CA ASP A 113 4.00 -8.64 28.33
C ASP A 113 5.51 -8.48 28.63
N ALA A 114 6.33 -8.33 27.59
CA ALA A 114 7.77 -8.18 27.72
C ALA A 114 8.18 -6.91 28.48
N PHE A 115 7.43 -5.81 28.32
CA PHE A 115 7.68 -4.53 29.00
C PHE A 115 6.87 -4.33 30.27
N GLY A 116 6.01 -5.28 30.64
CA GLY A 116 5.09 -5.11 31.76
C GLY A 116 4.07 -3.99 31.54
N LEU A 117 3.72 -3.68 30.29
CA LEU A 117 2.77 -2.65 29.94
C LEU A 117 1.34 -3.13 30.20
N THR A 118 0.75 -2.63 31.29
CA THR A 118 -0.59 -2.99 31.71
C THR A 118 -1.46 -1.78 31.95
N TYR A 119 -2.77 -1.99 31.98
CA TYR A 119 -3.75 -1.00 32.40
C TYR A 119 -4.67 -1.59 33.49
N LYS A 120 -5.27 -0.73 34.30
CA LYS A 120 -6.23 -1.15 35.31
C LYS A 120 -7.64 -1.23 34.71
N GLY A 121 -8.17 -2.44 34.59
CA GLY A 121 -9.52 -2.68 34.10
C GLY A 121 -10.61 -2.14 35.03
N LYS A 122 -11.84 -2.06 34.55
CA LYS A 122 -13.02 -1.66 35.35
C LYS A 122 -13.26 -2.57 36.55
N ASP A 123 -12.80 -3.81 36.48
CA ASP A 123 -12.82 -4.80 37.55
C ASP A 123 -11.68 -4.63 38.59
N GLY A 124 -10.89 -3.57 38.46
CA GLY A 124 -9.76 -3.26 39.34
C GLY A 124 -8.50 -4.09 39.07
N LYS A 125 -8.53 -5.06 38.16
CA LYS A 125 -7.39 -5.93 37.84
C LYS A 125 -6.46 -5.31 36.81
N GLN A 126 -5.15 -5.60 36.94
CA GLN A 126 -4.18 -5.28 35.90
C GLN A 126 -4.37 -6.24 34.73
N LYS A 127 -4.39 -5.69 33.51
CA LYS A 127 -4.52 -6.42 32.25
C LYS A 127 -3.44 -5.97 31.28
N PRO A 128 -2.85 -6.87 30.50
CA PRO A 128 -1.90 -6.46 29.44
C PRO A 128 -2.62 -5.66 28.36
N VAL A 129 -1.89 -4.72 27.79
CA VAL A 129 -2.38 -3.93 26.64
C VAL A 129 -2.23 -4.77 25.37
N ILE A 130 -3.26 -4.81 24.54
CA ILE A 130 -3.22 -5.45 23.21
C ILE A 130 -2.73 -4.44 22.20
N MET A 131 -1.78 -4.83 21.34
CA MET A 131 -1.08 -3.93 20.45
C MET A 131 -1.21 -4.36 18.98
N GLY A 132 -1.25 -3.38 18.08
CA GLY A 132 -1.08 -3.54 16.65
C GLY A 132 0.03 -2.63 16.11
N CYS A 133 0.66 -3.05 15.02
CA CYS A 133 1.65 -2.26 14.29
C CYS A 133 1.29 -2.26 12.80
N TYR A 134 1.41 -1.09 12.18
CA TYR A 134 0.98 -0.87 10.80
C TYR A 134 2.05 -0.03 10.10
N GLY A 135 2.69 -0.61 9.08
CA GLY A 135 3.79 0.01 8.36
C GLY A 135 3.50 0.25 6.89
N LEU A 136 3.82 1.44 6.40
CA LEU A 136 3.75 1.80 5.00
C LEU A 136 5.00 2.58 4.60
N GLY A 137 5.79 2.03 3.67
CA GLY A 137 6.99 2.66 3.14
C GLY A 137 6.64 3.65 2.03
N VAL A 138 6.69 4.96 2.29
CA VAL A 138 6.30 5.99 1.31
C VAL A 138 7.15 5.95 0.06
N SER A 139 8.48 5.84 0.20
CA SER A 139 9.40 5.73 -0.94
C SER A 139 9.26 4.40 -1.68
N ARG A 140 8.98 3.31 -0.95
CA ARG A 140 8.68 2.01 -1.54
C ARG A 140 7.38 2.05 -2.34
N LEU A 141 6.36 2.71 -1.82
CA LEU A 141 5.09 2.92 -2.52
C LEU A 141 5.28 3.72 -3.80
N MET A 142 6.12 4.77 -3.78
CA MET A 142 6.49 5.52 -4.98
C MET A 142 7.16 4.60 -6.02
N GLY A 143 8.12 3.75 -5.59
CA GLY A 143 8.77 2.78 -6.47
C GLY A 143 7.78 1.80 -7.10
N ALA A 144 6.82 1.28 -6.33
CA ALA A 144 5.78 0.38 -6.82
C ALA A 144 4.84 1.08 -7.83
N ILE A 145 4.49 2.36 -7.61
CA ILE A 145 3.71 3.15 -8.57
C ILE A 145 4.45 3.27 -9.89
N VAL A 146 5.74 3.61 -9.85
CA VAL A 146 6.59 3.72 -11.06
C VAL A 146 6.68 2.37 -11.77
N GLU A 147 6.88 1.28 -11.04
CA GLU A 147 6.99 -0.06 -11.62
C GLU A 147 5.72 -0.48 -12.36
N VAL A 148 4.56 -0.23 -11.76
CA VAL A 148 3.25 -0.62 -12.32
C VAL A 148 2.79 0.34 -13.43
N HIS A 149 3.16 1.62 -13.35
CA HIS A 149 2.66 2.68 -14.22
C HIS A 149 3.76 3.28 -15.12
N SER A 150 4.68 2.47 -15.61
CA SER A 150 5.66 2.87 -16.61
C SER A 150 5.44 2.14 -17.93
N ASP A 151 5.84 2.77 -19.01
CA ASP A 151 5.90 2.19 -20.35
C ASP A 151 7.28 2.48 -20.98
N ASP A 152 7.45 2.10 -22.26
CA ASP A 152 8.69 2.34 -23.02
C ASP A 152 9.06 3.83 -23.17
N ARG A 153 8.17 4.74 -22.84
CA ARG A 153 8.35 6.19 -22.94
C ARG A 153 8.68 6.83 -21.60
N GLY A 154 8.40 6.16 -20.49
CA GLY A 154 8.68 6.65 -19.15
C GLY A 154 7.54 6.40 -18.16
N ILE A 155 7.47 7.23 -17.12
CA ILE A 155 6.51 7.09 -16.02
C ILE A 155 5.17 7.71 -16.41
N THR A 156 4.10 6.93 -16.23
CA THR A 156 2.71 7.39 -16.37
C THR A 156 2.09 7.55 -14.98
N TRP A 157 2.24 8.72 -14.38
CA TRP A 157 1.76 8.96 -13.03
C TRP A 157 0.23 8.89 -12.93
N PRO A 158 -0.33 8.14 -11.96
CA PRO A 158 -1.73 8.31 -11.58
C PRO A 158 -2.00 9.76 -11.15
N LYS A 159 -3.16 10.29 -11.51
CA LYS A 159 -3.51 11.71 -11.31
C LYS A 159 -3.29 12.20 -9.87
N GLU A 160 -3.70 11.38 -8.88
CA GLU A 160 -3.65 11.72 -7.46
C GLU A 160 -2.23 11.83 -6.89
N VAL A 161 -1.24 11.31 -7.60
CA VAL A 161 0.17 11.30 -7.18
C VAL A 161 1.09 11.93 -8.22
N ALA A 162 0.54 12.44 -9.31
CA ALA A 162 1.30 13.18 -10.31
C ALA A 162 1.89 14.45 -9.68
N PRO A 163 3.18 14.75 -9.91
CA PRO A 163 3.82 15.93 -9.33
C PRO A 163 3.28 17.25 -9.89
N PHE A 164 2.66 17.22 -11.06
CA PHE A 164 2.01 18.36 -11.73
C PHE A 164 0.77 17.87 -12.47
N ASP A 165 -0.24 18.73 -12.62
CA ASP A 165 -1.43 18.45 -13.42
C ASP A 165 -1.14 18.47 -14.92
N VAL A 166 -0.22 19.36 -15.33
CA VAL A 166 0.13 19.61 -16.74
C VAL A 166 1.64 19.70 -16.91
N HIS A 167 2.18 18.97 -17.87
CA HIS A 167 3.52 19.19 -18.38
C HIS A 167 3.43 19.96 -19.69
N MET A 168 3.82 21.22 -19.68
CA MET A 168 3.78 22.10 -20.85
C MET A 168 5.16 22.13 -21.52
N VAL A 169 5.22 21.65 -22.74
CA VAL A 169 6.40 21.71 -23.59
C VAL A 169 6.08 22.63 -24.77
N HIS A 170 6.92 23.61 -25.04
CA HIS A 170 6.76 24.40 -26.26
C HIS A 170 8.05 24.41 -27.07
N ILE A 171 7.92 24.30 -28.39
CA ILE A 171 9.05 24.43 -29.32
C ILE A 171 9.37 25.90 -29.39
N LYS A 172 10.59 26.27 -28.96
CA LYS A 172 11.04 27.66 -28.88
C LYS A 172 11.02 28.33 -30.27
N ASP A 173 10.18 29.33 -30.36
CA ASP A 173 10.11 30.28 -31.45
C ASP A 173 9.65 31.62 -30.87
N SER A 174 10.28 32.72 -31.30
CA SER A 174 9.93 34.08 -30.85
C SER A 174 8.46 34.44 -31.05
N ALA A 175 7.78 33.81 -32.01
CA ALA A 175 6.34 34.00 -32.26
C ALA A 175 5.45 33.22 -31.30
N THR A 176 5.92 32.07 -30.76
CA THR A 176 5.14 31.18 -29.89
C THR A 176 5.36 31.44 -28.41
N GLU A 177 6.51 31.98 -28.01
CA GLU A 177 6.84 32.25 -26.61
C GLU A 177 5.82 33.12 -25.85
N PRO A 178 5.35 34.27 -26.39
CA PRO A 178 4.35 35.09 -25.72
C PRO A 178 3.01 34.36 -25.52
N TRP A 179 2.66 33.47 -26.44
CA TRP A 179 1.46 32.67 -26.34
C TRP A 179 1.62 31.55 -25.29
N ALA A 180 2.75 30.85 -25.26
CA ALA A 180 3.04 29.85 -24.26
C ALA A 180 3.01 30.46 -22.84
N LYS A 181 3.62 31.64 -22.65
CA LYS A 181 3.56 32.37 -21.37
C LYS A 181 2.12 32.68 -20.96
N LYS A 182 1.30 33.15 -21.88
CA LYS A 182 -0.12 33.44 -21.62
C LYS A 182 -0.89 32.19 -21.19
N VAL A 183 -0.66 31.05 -21.86
CA VAL A 183 -1.29 29.77 -21.49
C VAL A 183 -0.83 29.33 -20.09
N TYR A 184 0.45 29.42 -19.79
CA TYR A 184 0.98 29.12 -18.47
C TYR A 184 0.32 29.98 -17.36
N GLU A 185 0.29 31.30 -17.58
CA GLU A 185 -0.34 32.25 -16.64
C GLU A 185 -1.85 31.98 -16.47
N GLU A 186 -2.55 31.62 -17.53
CA GLU A 186 -3.97 31.30 -17.48
C GLU A 186 -4.23 30.01 -16.70
N LEU A 187 -3.45 28.93 -16.91
CA LEU A 187 -3.58 27.67 -16.20
C LEU A 187 -3.26 27.85 -14.69
N THR A 188 -2.15 28.50 -14.39
CA THR A 188 -1.74 28.72 -12.99
C THR A 188 -2.68 29.63 -12.23
N SER A 189 -3.28 30.64 -12.89
CA SER A 189 -4.29 31.51 -12.29
C SER A 189 -5.57 30.75 -11.91
N LYS A 190 -5.85 29.61 -12.53
CA LYS A 190 -6.96 28.70 -12.21
C LYS A 190 -6.59 27.66 -11.15
N GLY A 191 -5.38 27.73 -10.57
CA GLY A 191 -4.90 26.79 -9.55
C GLY A 191 -4.43 25.45 -10.12
N ILE A 192 -4.16 25.36 -11.42
CA ILE A 192 -3.61 24.17 -12.07
C ILE A 192 -2.09 24.19 -11.89
N GLU A 193 -1.52 23.10 -11.38
CA GLU A 193 -0.08 22.95 -11.23
C GLU A 193 0.57 22.58 -12.56
N VAL A 194 1.40 23.48 -13.08
CA VAL A 194 2.02 23.35 -14.42
C VAL A 194 3.52 23.26 -14.30
N LEU A 195 4.09 22.16 -14.81
CA LEU A 195 5.52 22.09 -15.12
C LEU A 195 5.74 22.66 -16.52
N TRP A 196 6.38 23.82 -16.63
CA TRP A 196 6.78 24.35 -17.92
C TRP A 196 8.22 23.95 -18.23
N ASP A 197 8.40 23.12 -19.27
CA ASP A 197 9.72 22.77 -19.79
C ASP A 197 10.24 23.92 -20.68
N ASP A 198 11.17 24.69 -20.13
CA ASP A 198 11.79 25.85 -20.78
C ASP A 198 13.19 25.53 -21.39
N ARG A 199 13.56 24.24 -21.43
CA ARG A 199 14.83 23.79 -22.02
C ARG A 199 14.85 23.97 -23.53
N GLU A 200 16.09 24.15 -24.08
CA GLU A 200 16.36 24.26 -25.52
C GLU A 200 16.30 22.89 -26.21
#